data_ecef50c82da04abbeeb15c25e1a495e0
#
_entry.id   ecef50c82da04abbeeb15c25e1a495e0
#
_cell.length_a   1.000
_cell.length_b   1.000
_cell.length_c   1.000
_cell.angle_alpha   90.00
_cell.angle_beta   90.00
_cell.angle_gamma   90.00
#
_symmetry.space_group_name_H-M   'P 1'
#
loop_
_entity.id
_entity.type
_entity.pdbx_description
1 polymer ?
#
loop_
_entity_poly.entity_id
_entity_poly.type
_entity_poly.pdbx_seq_one_letter_code
_entity_poly.pdbx_strand_id
1 'polypeptide(L)'
;MNYDHWRHYARGWLFHFFGREDTAFEAYLTAFRVNPQDVQSARHLAAIAAKRKNYDVAIKWFEAALALTPDDGANWFNLGYVCEHAGKPKEAIAAFAEAVRLVPQQDMAWYGMGLAHARLGQHDEAVKALEKVIELQPMSGAGFYQLGMAYHHANRPDDVTRILKRLVTFEPKRAKKLAHDTERADLMKLIPELPF
;
A
#
# COMPACT_ATOMS: atom_id res chain seq x y z
N MET A 1 -11.01 24.75 -24.66
CA MET A 1 -11.62 23.97 -23.56
C MET A 1 -12.74 23.15 -24.18
N ASN A 2 -12.69 21.81 -24.09
CA ASN A 2 -13.73 20.97 -24.72
C ASN A 2 -14.94 20.88 -23.78
N TYR A 3 -16.03 21.58 -24.13
CA TYR A 3 -17.25 21.64 -23.31
C TYR A 3 -17.86 20.25 -23.08
N ASP A 4 -17.86 19.37 -24.07
CA ASP A 4 -18.41 18.02 -23.94
C ASP A 4 -17.63 17.18 -22.93
N HIS A 5 -16.30 17.28 -22.92
CA HIS A 5 -15.47 16.62 -21.91
C HIS A 5 -15.87 17.07 -20.49
N TRP A 6 -15.92 18.39 -20.24
CA TRP A 6 -16.25 18.91 -18.91
C TRP A 6 -17.65 18.54 -18.44
N ARG A 7 -18.62 18.50 -19.32
CA ARG A 7 -19.98 18.06 -19.02
C ARG A 7 -20.00 16.61 -18.52
N HIS A 8 -19.28 15.71 -19.18
CA HIS A 8 -19.19 14.30 -18.77
C HIS A 8 -18.39 14.11 -17.51
N TYR A 9 -17.28 14.82 -17.35
CA TYR A 9 -16.47 14.79 -16.13
C TYR A 9 -17.27 15.28 -14.91
N ALA A 10 -17.90 16.44 -15.01
CA ALA A 10 -18.73 16.99 -13.94
C ALA A 10 -19.90 16.07 -13.55
N ARG A 11 -20.51 15.43 -14.55
CA ARG A 11 -21.55 14.41 -14.32
C ARG A 11 -20.98 13.19 -13.56
N GLY A 12 -19.79 12.73 -13.93
CA GLY A 12 -19.07 11.66 -13.23
C GLY A 12 -18.81 12.02 -11.76
N TRP A 13 -18.28 13.22 -11.53
CA TRP A 13 -18.03 13.73 -10.19
C TRP A 13 -19.30 13.80 -9.33
N LEU A 14 -20.39 14.33 -9.90
CA LEU A 14 -21.68 14.44 -9.21
C LEU A 14 -22.24 13.06 -8.82
N PHE A 15 -22.24 12.10 -9.73
CA PHE A 15 -22.71 10.75 -9.43
C PHE A 15 -21.81 10.02 -8.42
N HIS A 16 -20.50 10.25 -8.50
CA HIS A 16 -19.57 9.70 -7.51
C HIS A 16 -19.86 10.28 -6.11
N PHE A 17 -20.09 11.58 -6.01
CA PHE A 17 -20.46 12.24 -4.74
C PHE A 17 -21.73 11.65 -4.13
N PHE A 18 -22.73 11.31 -4.94
CA PHE A 18 -23.97 10.66 -4.49
C PHE A 18 -23.87 9.13 -4.36
N GLY A 19 -22.67 8.55 -4.45
CA GLY A 19 -22.44 7.12 -4.31
C GLY A 19 -22.97 6.26 -5.48
N ARG A 20 -23.35 6.88 -6.61
CA ARG A 20 -23.80 6.18 -7.81
C ARG A 20 -22.61 5.78 -8.69
N GLU A 21 -21.83 4.81 -8.20
CA GLU A 21 -20.54 4.45 -8.80
C GLU A 21 -20.64 3.93 -10.23
N ASP A 22 -21.69 3.17 -10.59
CA ASP A 22 -21.87 2.67 -11.97
C ASP A 22 -22.05 3.82 -12.95
N THR A 23 -22.95 4.74 -12.61
CA THR A 23 -23.22 5.91 -13.45
C THR A 23 -22.03 6.86 -13.52
N ALA A 24 -21.28 6.98 -12.40
CA ALA A 24 -20.05 7.77 -12.35
C ALA A 24 -18.98 7.17 -13.26
N PHE A 25 -18.79 5.85 -13.21
CA PHE A 25 -17.82 5.13 -14.05
C PHE A 25 -18.09 5.37 -15.53
N GLU A 26 -19.33 5.19 -15.97
CA GLU A 26 -19.72 5.43 -17.38
C GLU A 26 -19.53 6.89 -17.81
N ALA A 27 -19.81 7.84 -16.91
CA ALA A 27 -19.62 9.25 -17.19
C ALA A 27 -18.12 9.61 -17.32
N TYR A 28 -17.26 9.11 -16.42
CA TYR A 28 -15.81 9.29 -16.53
C TYR A 28 -15.23 8.58 -17.75
N LEU A 29 -15.73 7.38 -18.09
CA LEU A 29 -15.32 6.67 -19.28
C LEU A 29 -15.65 7.47 -20.56
N THR A 30 -16.82 8.11 -20.59
CA THR A 30 -17.21 8.99 -21.70
C THR A 30 -16.33 10.23 -21.73
N ALA A 31 -16.04 10.85 -20.57
CA ALA A 31 -15.14 11.99 -20.49
C ALA A 31 -13.74 11.64 -21.03
N PHE A 32 -13.18 10.50 -20.62
CA PHE A 32 -11.87 10.01 -21.09
C PHE A 32 -11.88 9.72 -22.61
N ARG A 33 -12.97 9.14 -23.14
CA ARG A 33 -13.11 8.93 -24.60
C ARG A 33 -13.11 10.22 -25.40
N VAL A 34 -13.74 11.28 -24.86
CA VAL A 34 -13.75 12.62 -25.48
C VAL A 34 -12.39 13.31 -25.36
N ASN A 35 -11.70 13.11 -24.24
CA ASN A 35 -10.36 13.62 -24.00
C ASN A 35 -9.44 12.56 -23.38
N PRO A 36 -8.70 11.78 -24.18
CA PRO A 36 -7.80 10.74 -23.68
C PRO A 36 -6.58 11.28 -22.89
N GLN A 37 -6.38 12.58 -22.86
CA GLN A 37 -5.33 13.25 -22.05
C GLN A 37 -5.84 13.64 -20.65
N ASP A 38 -7.08 13.28 -20.30
CA ASP A 38 -7.64 13.58 -18.98
C ASP A 38 -7.23 12.55 -17.93
N VAL A 39 -6.11 12.84 -17.28
CA VAL A 39 -5.56 12.04 -16.16
C VAL A 39 -6.59 11.86 -15.04
N GLN A 40 -7.42 12.87 -14.76
CA GLN A 40 -8.36 12.81 -13.65
C GLN A 40 -9.47 11.78 -13.90
N SER A 41 -10.01 11.72 -15.12
CA SER A 41 -10.97 10.67 -15.48
C SER A 41 -10.35 9.28 -15.35
N ALA A 42 -9.11 9.07 -15.82
CA ALA A 42 -8.41 7.80 -15.67
C ALA A 42 -8.23 7.41 -14.18
N ARG A 43 -7.85 8.35 -13.33
CA ARG A 43 -7.72 8.13 -11.88
C ARG A 43 -9.04 7.76 -11.22
N HIS A 44 -10.12 8.45 -11.55
CA HIS A 44 -11.45 8.13 -11.02
C HIS A 44 -11.92 6.74 -11.46
N LEU A 45 -11.71 6.38 -12.73
CA LEU A 45 -12.01 5.04 -13.23
C LEU A 45 -11.23 3.96 -12.49
N ALA A 46 -9.92 4.19 -12.28
CA ALA A 46 -9.06 3.28 -11.50
C ALA A 46 -9.56 3.14 -10.06
N ALA A 47 -9.85 4.25 -9.38
CA ALA A 47 -10.30 4.24 -7.99
C ALA A 47 -11.65 3.52 -7.81
N ILE A 48 -12.61 3.76 -8.71
CA ILE A 48 -13.91 3.07 -8.69
C ILE A 48 -13.72 1.56 -8.92
N ALA A 49 -12.89 1.19 -9.90
CA ALA A 49 -12.59 -0.22 -10.17
C ALA A 49 -11.90 -0.90 -8.98
N ALA A 50 -10.94 -0.24 -8.33
CA ALA A 50 -10.25 -0.74 -7.14
C ALA A 50 -11.21 -0.94 -5.97
N LYS A 51 -12.10 0.02 -5.71
CA LYS A 51 -13.14 -0.08 -4.68
C LYS A 51 -14.06 -1.27 -4.89
N ARG A 52 -14.37 -1.60 -6.15
CA ARG A 52 -15.16 -2.78 -6.55
C ARG A 52 -14.35 -4.08 -6.55
N LYS A 53 -13.08 -4.02 -6.14
CA LYS A 53 -12.13 -5.14 -6.19
C LYS A 53 -11.91 -5.70 -7.62
N ASN A 54 -12.24 -4.92 -8.64
CA ASN A 54 -11.91 -5.27 -10.02
C ASN A 54 -10.49 -4.77 -10.33
N TYR A 55 -9.52 -5.46 -9.73
CA TYR A 55 -8.13 -5.02 -9.72
C TYR A 55 -7.50 -4.98 -11.12
N ASP A 56 -7.84 -5.92 -12.01
CA ASP A 56 -7.29 -5.90 -13.37
C ASP A 56 -7.74 -4.68 -14.17
N VAL A 57 -8.98 -4.22 -13.98
CA VAL A 57 -9.46 -2.97 -14.57
C VAL A 57 -8.82 -1.77 -13.91
N ALA A 58 -8.65 -1.79 -12.58
CA ALA A 58 -7.99 -0.72 -11.86
C ALA A 58 -6.52 -0.55 -12.31
N ILE A 59 -5.78 -1.64 -12.47
CA ILE A 59 -4.40 -1.64 -12.98
C ILE A 59 -4.34 -0.93 -14.33
N LYS A 60 -5.16 -1.33 -15.30
CA LYS A 60 -5.19 -0.72 -16.64
C LYS A 60 -5.43 0.79 -16.61
N TRP A 61 -6.30 1.26 -15.72
CA TRP A 61 -6.61 2.69 -15.61
C TRP A 61 -5.52 3.46 -14.87
N PHE A 62 -4.87 2.86 -13.85
CA PHE A 62 -3.69 3.50 -13.24
C PHE A 62 -2.50 3.56 -14.22
N GLU A 63 -2.27 2.52 -15.00
CA GLU A 63 -1.26 2.52 -16.07
C GLU A 63 -1.56 3.61 -17.12
N ALA A 64 -2.83 3.76 -17.54
CA ALA A 64 -3.23 4.83 -18.45
C ALA A 64 -2.97 6.23 -17.85
N ALA A 65 -3.26 6.43 -16.57
CA ALA A 65 -2.97 7.69 -15.89
C ALA A 65 -1.47 7.96 -15.81
N LEU A 66 -0.66 6.94 -15.48
CA LEU A 66 0.80 7.03 -15.39
C LEU A 66 1.49 7.23 -16.74
N ALA A 67 0.90 6.71 -17.83
CA ALA A 67 1.38 7.02 -19.18
C ALA A 67 1.30 8.53 -19.50
N LEU A 68 0.34 9.23 -18.89
CA LEU A 68 0.17 10.68 -19.05
C LEU A 68 0.97 11.49 -18.02
N THR A 69 1.15 10.97 -16.81
CA THR A 69 1.84 11.62 -15.70
C THR A 69 2.77 10.63 -14.99
N PRO A 70 3.94 10.32 -15.60
CA PRO A 70 4.86 9.32 -15.06
C PRO A 70 5.50 9.70 -13.71
N ASP A 71 5.52 11.00 -13.37
CA ASP A 71 6.11 11.51 -12.13
C ASP A 71 5.10 11.59 -10.96
N ASP A 72 3.96 10.91 -11.07
CA ASP A 72 2.94 10.89 -10.04
C ASP A 72 3.16 9.75 -9.04
N GLY A 73 3.90 10.03 -7.96
CA GLY A 73 4.17 9.07 -6.90
C GLY A 73 2.92 8.52 -6.22
N ALA A 74 1.84 9.30 -6.13
CA ALA A 74 0.57 8.82 -5.56
C ALA A 74 -0.11 7.78 -6.47
N ASN A 75 -0.08 7.98 -7.78
CA ASN A 75 -0.59 6.99 -8.73
C ASN A 75 0.27 5.73 -8.75
N TRP A 76 1.60 5.84 -8.66
CA TRP A 76 2.47 4.69 -8.51
C TRP A 76 2.16 3.88 -7.25
N PHE A 77 1.96 4.55 -6.12
CA PHE A 77 1.53 3.89 -4.89
C PHE A 77 0.19 3.16 -5.06
N ASN A 78 -0.80 3.82 -5.66
CA ASN A 78 -2.11 3.21 -5.90
C ASN A 78 -2.03 2.00 -6.84
N LEU A 79 -1.18 2.07 -7.88
CA LEU A 79 -0.90 0.93 -8.77
C LEU A 79 -0.29 -0.23 -7.97
N GLY A 80 0.72 0.04 -7.14
CA GLY A 80 1.32 -0.97 -6.27
C GLY A 80 0.31 -1.63 -5.34
N TYR A 81 -0.57 -0.83 -4.72
CA TYR A 81 -1.64 -1.30 -3.86
C TYR A 81 -2.60 -2.24 -4.60
N VAL A 82 -3.07 -1.88 -5.78
CA VAL A 82 -3.99 -2.75 -6.53
C VAL A 82 -3.31 -3.99 -7.09
N CYS A 83 -2.03 -3.92 -7.49
CA CYS A 83 -1.24 -5.08 -7.89
C CYS A 83 -1.08 -6.08 -6.73
N GLU A 84 -0.81 -5.59 -5.51
CA GLU A 84 -0.69 -6.42 -4.31
C GLU A 84 -1.99 -7.17 -4.03
N HIS A 85 -3.15 -6.48 -4.13
CA HIS A 85 -4.47 -7.09 -3.93
C HIS A 85 -4.91 -8.00 -5.09
N ALA A 86 -4.36 -7.79 -6.28
CA ALA A 86 -4.54 -8.67 -7.43
C ALA A 86 -3.69 -9.95 -7.35
N GLY A 87 -2.84 -10.10 -6.32
CA GLY A 87 -1.92 -11.23 -6.20
C GLY A 87 -0.73 -11.16 -7.17
N LYS A 88 -0.33 -9.95 -7.56
CA LYS A 88 0.78 -9.63 -8.47
C LYS A 88 1.93 -8.95 -7.71
N PRO A 89 2.61 -9.66 -6.78
CA PRO A 89 3.59 -9.02 -5.88
C PRO A 89 4.82 -8.46 -6.60
N LYS A 90 5.23 -9.01 -7.73
CA LYS A 90 6.37 -8.48 -8.50
C LYS A 90 6.06 -7.12 -9.12
N GLU A 91 4.88 -6.99 -9.70
CA GLU A 91 4.37 -5.73 -10.24
C GLU A 91 4.13 -4.71 -9.13
N ALA A 92 3.64 -5.16 -7.97
CA ALA A 92 3.48 -4.30 -6.81
C ALA A 92 4.81 -3.72 -6.33
N ILE A 93 5.87 -4.54 -6.23
CA ILE A 93 7.21 -4.07 -5.87
C ILE A 93 7.72 -3.01 -6.84
N ALA A 94 7.58 -3.26 -8.15
CA ALA A 94 8.01 -2.29 -9.16
C ALA A 94 7.29 -0.94 -9.02
N ALA A 95 5.98 -0.97 -8.82
CA ALA A 95 5.19 0.23 -8.64
C ALA A 95 5.51 0.95 -7.32
N PHE A 96 5.65 0.24 -6.21
CA PHE A 96 6.06 0.84 -4.93
C PHE A 96 7.48 1.42 -5.00
N ALA A 97 8.40 0.78 -5.73
CA ALA A 97 9.75 1.30 -5.93
C ALA A 97 9.73 2.66 -6.65
N GLU A 98 8.91 2.83 -7.68
CA GLU A 98 8.74 4.13 -8.33
C GLU A 98 8.07 5.15 -7.39
N ALA A 99 7.08 4.72 -6.60
CA ALA A 99 6.45 5.60 -5.62
C ALA A 99 7.46 6.15 -4.61
N VAL A 100 8.33 5.30 -4.03
CA VAL A 100 9.34 5.75 -3.06
C VAL A 100 10.51 6.47 -3.71
N ARG A 101 10.82 6.22 -4.97
CA ARG A 101 11.79 7.01 -5.74
C ARG A 101 11.33 8.45 -5.90
N LEU A 102 10.04 8.65 -6.18
CA LEU A 102 9.43 9.98 -6.37
C LEU A 102 9.12 10.66 -5.03
N VAL A 103 8.66 9.89 -4.04
CA VAL A 103 8.27 10.37 -2.71
C VAL A 103 8.91 9.49 -1.62
N PRO A 104 10.20 9.71 -1.27
CA PRO A 104 10.92 8.87 -0.31
C PRO A 104 10.31 8.80 1.09
N GLN A 105 9.49 9.80 1.45
CA GLN A 105 8.81 9.88 2.76
C GLN A 105 7.46 9.13 2.79
N GLN A 106 7.08 8.44 1.72
CA GLN A 106 5.81 7.72 1.64
C GLN A 106 5.93 6.35 2.35
N ASP A 107 5.78 6.35 3.66
CA ASP A 107 5.89 5.19 4.54
C ASP A 107 5.00 4.00 4.13
N MET A 108 3.77 4.29 3.66
CA MET A 108 2.86 3.25 3.18
C MET A 108 3.37 2.53 1.92
N ALA A 109 4.14 3.21 1.06
CA ALA A 109 4.74 2.55 -0.11
C ALA A 109 5.91 1.63 0.32
N TRP A 110 6.75 2.07 1.25
CA TRP A 110 7.76 1.22 1.88
C TRP A 110 7.14 0.00 2.57
N TYR A 111 6.04 0.21 3.30
CA TYR A 111 5.33 -0.87 3.97
C TYR A 111 4.77 -1.88 2.96
N GLY A 112 4.07 -1.43 1.92
CA GLY A 112 3.56 -2.29 0.85
C GLY A 112 4.65 -3.07 0.14
N MET A 113 5.78 -2.41 -0.18
CA MET A 113 6.95 -3.05 -0.78
C MET A 113 7.54 -4.14 0.13
N GLY A 114 7.65 -3.87 1.43
CA GLY A 114 8.11 -4.85 2.41
C GLY A 114 7.21 -6.08 2.50
N LEU A 115 5.89 -5.91 2.49
CA LEU A 115 4.92 -7.01 2.47
C LEU A 115 5.01 -7.82 1.16
N ALA A 116 5.15 -7.16 0.02
CA ALA A 116 5.26 -7.81 -1.27
C ALA A 116 6.55 -8.65 -1.38
N HIS A 117 7.70 -8.13 -0.88
CA HIS A 117 8.94 -8.89 -0.77
C HIS A 117 8.79 -10.10 0.16
N ALA A 118 8.17 -9.93 1.34
CA ALA A 118 7.94 -11.03 2.28
C ALA A 118 7.08 -12.14 1.65
N ARG A 119 6.05 -11.78 0.87
CA ARG A 119 5.21 -12.73 0.14
C ARG A 119 5.99 -13.55 -0.89
N LEU A 120 7.03 -12.97 -1.48
CA LEU A 120 7.93 -13.67 -2.42
C LEU A 120 9.05 -14.46 -1.72
N GLY A 121 9.10 -14.47 -0.38
CA GLY A 121 10.18 -15.11 0.38
C GLY A 121 11.51 -14.32 0.34
N GLN A 122 11.49 -13.09 -0.14
CA GLN A 122 12.64 -12.18 -0.23
C GLN A 122 12.79 -11.43 1.11
N HIS A 123 13.17 -12.17 2.16
CA HIS A 123 13.07 -11.68 3.53
C HIS A 123 14.08 -10.55 3.82
N ASP A 124 15.27 -10.57 3.24
CA ASP A 124 16.26 -9.50 3.42
C ASP A 124 15.81 -8.18 2.77
N GLU A 125 15.17 -8.24 1.62
CA GLU A 125 14.58 -7.08 0.95
C GLU A 125 13.37 -6.55 1.73
N ALA A 126 12.57 -7.47 2.28
CA ALA A 126 11.47 -7.09 3.16
C ALA A 126 11.98 -6.35 4.41
N VAL A 127 13.07 -6.82 5.02
CA VAL A 127 13.73 -6.16 6.15
C VAL A 127 14.12 -4.73 5.77
N LYS A 128 14.84 -4.53 4.66
CA LYS A 128 15.30 -3.21 4.22
C LYS A 128 14.14 -2.22 4.04
N ALA A 129 13.06 -2.66 3.42
CA ALA A 129 11.88 -1.82 3.21
C ALA A 129 11.17 -1.49 4.54
N LEU A 130 11.00 -2.48 5.43
CA LEU A 130 10.34 -2.30 6.72
C LEU A 130 11.18 -1.52 7.73
N GLU A 131 12.51 -1.55 7.63
CA GLU A 131 13.40 -0.65 8.39
C GLU A 131 13.12 0.81 8.04
N LYS A 132 12.87 1.13 6.76
CA LYS A 132 12.45 2.48 6.34
C LYS A 132 11.09 2.87 6.93
N VAL A 133 10.17 1.93 7.08
CA VAL A 133 8.89 2.21 7.74
C VAL A 133 9.08 2.68 9.17
N ILE A 134 9.88 1.97 9.98
CA ILE A 134 10.09 2.35 11.38
C ILE A 134 10.99 3.58 11.54
N GLU A 135 11.84 3.87 10.56
CA GLU A 135 12.60 5.13 10.49
C GLU A 135 11.65 6.33 10.27
N LEU A 136 10.70 6.20 9.34
CA LEU A 136 9.72 7.24 9.02
C LEU A 136 8.60 7.34 10.08
N GLN A 137 8.21 6.21 10.67
CA GLN A 137 7.13 6.08 11.65
C GLN A 137 7.62 5.34 12.91
N PRO A 138 8.38 6.01 13.82
CA PRO A 138 9.02 5.35 14.97
C PRO A 138 8.08 4.75 16.02
N MET A 139 6.78 4.97 15.89
CA MET A 139 5.73 4.42 16.76
C MET A 139 4.75 3.52 16.00
N SER A 140 5.09 3.10 14.77
CA SER A 140 4.27 2.19 13.97
C SER A 140 4.35 0.76 14.50
N GLY A 141 3.44 0.36 15.38
CA GLY A 141 3.40 -1.01 15.88
C GLY A 141 3.21 -2.05 14.75
N ALA A 142 2.49 -1.69 13.69
CA ALA A 142 2.37 -2.55 12.51
C ALA A 142 3.71 -2.71 11.78
N GLY A 143 4.47 -1.62 11.60
CA GLY A 143 5.80 -1.65 11.00
C GLY A 143 6.77 -2.51 11.81
N PHE A 144 6.82 -2.32 13.12
CA PHE A 144 7.66 -3.12 14.01
C PHE A 144 7.28 -4.60 14.00
N TYR A 145 5.99 -4.93 14.00
CA TYR A 145 5.54 -6.31 13.94
C TYR A 145 5.97 -6.99 12.63
N GLN A 146 5.73 -6.34 11.49
CA GLN A 146 6.12 -6.91 10.18
C GLN A 146 7.64 -7.02 10.03
N LEU A 147 8.40 -6.05 10.56
CA LEU A 147 9.86 -6.13 10.59
C LEU A 147 10.34 -7.29 11.46
N GLY A 148 9.72 -7.50 12.63
CA GLY A 148 10.03 -8.64 13.49
C GLY A 148 9.77 -9.98 12.79
N MET A 149 8.65 -10.09 12.05
CA MET A 149 8.34 -11.26 11.22
C MET A 149 9.34 -11.45 10.07
N ALA A 150 9.73 -10.36 9.41
CA ALA A 150 10.74 -10.42 8.34
C ALA A 150 12.11 -10.89 8.89
N TYR A 151 12.54 -10.40 10.06
CA TYR A 151 13.76 -10.90 10.73
C TYR A 151 13.65 -12.37 11.13
N HIS A 152 12.48 -12.80 11.62
CA HIS A 152 12.25 -14.21 11.95
C HIS A 152 12.45 -15.11 10.73
N HIS A 153 11.80 -14.78 9.62
CA HIS A 153 11.94 -15.54 8.38
C HIS A 153 13.33 -15.42 7.73
N ALA A 154 14.05 -14.34 7.98
CA ALA A 154 15.45 -14.17 7.60
C ALA A 154 16.45 -14.90 8.55
N ASN A 155 15.94 -15.66 9.54
CA ASN A 155 16.74 -16.35 10.55
C ASN A 155 17.68 -15.44 11.36
N ARG A 156 17.15 -14.27 11.79
CA ARG A 156 17.88 -13.24 12.55
C ARG A 156 17.27 -13.07 13.96
N PRO A 157 17.45 -14.04 14.89
CA PRO A 157 16.76 -14.09 16.19
C PRO A 157 17.13 -12.92 17.13
N ASP A 158 18.35 -12.39 17.04
CA ASP A 158 18.78 -11.25 17.87
C ASP A 158 18.05 -9.97 17.46
N ASP A 159 17.83 -9.78 16.16
CA ASP A 159 17.05 -8.66 15.64
C ASP A 159 15.57 -8.77 16.05
N VAL A 160 14.99 -9.97 16.02
CA VAL A 160 13.64 -10.21 16.57
C VAL A 160 13.56 -9.79 18.03
N THR A 161 14.58 -10.15 18.84
CA THR A 161 14.63 -9.78 20.25
C THR A 161 14.70 -8.26 20.43
N ARG A 162 15.51 -7.58 19.62
CA ARG A 162 15.64 -6.11 19.63
C ARG A 162 14.32 -5.41 19.29
N ILE A 163 13.65 -5.87 18.23
CA ILE A 163 12.35 -5.35 17.80
C ILE A 163 11.28 -5.58 18.87
N LEU A 164 11.23 -6.77 19.45
CA LEU A 164 10.27 -7.09 20.48
C LEU A 164 10.45 -6.21 21.72
N LYS A 165 11.68 -6.03 22.22
CA LYS A 165 11.98 -5.13 23.35
C LYS A 165 11.48 -3.71 23.07
N ARG A 166 11.67 -3.20 21.85
CA ARG A 166 11.18 -1.88 21.46
C ARG A 166 9.66 -1.84 21.43
N LEU A 167 9.02 -2.84 20.85
CA LEU A 167 7.58 -2.92 20.73
C LEU A 167 6.88 -3.01 22.11
N VAL A 168 7.47 -3.68 23.07
CA VAL A 168 6.97 -3.78 24.46
C VAL A 168 6.77 -2.39 25.08
N THR A 169 7.62 -1.41 24.76
CA THR A 169 7.59 -0.08 25.39
C THR A 169 6.36 0.76 25.02
N PHE A 170 5.69 0.49 23.89
CA PHE A 170 4.56 1.30 23.44
C PHE A 170 3.36 0.49 22.96
N GLU A 171 3.54 -0.78 22.55
CA GLU A 171 2.43 -1.62 22.10
C GLU A 171 2.59 -3.08 22.59
N PRO A 172 2.48 -3.33 23.91
CA PRO A 172 2.77 -4.64 24.51
C PRO A 172 1.86 -5.77 24.00
N LYS A 173 0.60 -5.46 23.59
CA LYS A 173 -0.29 -6.47 22.97
C LYS A 173 0.30 -7.01 21.66
N ARG A 174 0.86 -6.14 20.84
CA ARG A 174 1.49 -6.52 19.57
C ARG A 174 2.84 -7.20 19.79
N ALA A 175 3.58 -6.80 20.82
CA ALA A 175 4.79 -7.51 21.25
C ALA A 175 4.47 -8.97 21.64
N LYS A 176 3.39 -9.19 22.39
CA LYS A 176 2.91 -10.52 22.75
C LYS A 176 2.58 -11.36 21.52
N LYS A 177 1.89 -10.76 20.56
CA LYS A 177 1.58 -11.42 19.29
C LYS A 177 2.87 -11.78 18.54
N LEU A 178 3.82 -10.87 18.42
CA LEU A 178 5.11 -11.12 17.74
C LEU A 178 5.88 -12.27 18.42
N ALA A 179 5.96 -12.28 19.74
CA ALA A 179 6.64 -13.35 20.49
C ALA A 179 5.99 -14.71 20.26
N HIS A 180 4.67 -14.75 20.19
CA HIS A 180 3.90 -15.96 19.86
C HIS A 180 4.18 -16.41 18.42
N ASP A 181 4.03 -15.53 17.43
CA ASP A 181 4.10 -15.85 16.01
C ASP A 181 5.54 -16.17 15.55
N THR A 182 6.55 -15.73 16.30
CA THR A 182 7.97 -16.08 16.09
C THR A 182 8.44 -17.25 16.96
N GLU A 183 7.54 -17.92 17.70
CA GLU A 183 7.84 -19.04 18.62
C GLU A 183 8.87 -18.69 19.71
N ARG A 184 8.95 -17.40 20.10
CA ARG A 184 9.88 -16.88 21.10
C ARG A 184 9.25 -16.83 22.50
N ALA A 185 8.85 -17.99 23.00
CA ALA A 185 8.29 -18.14 24.36
C ALA A 185 9.24 -17.59 25.45
N ASP A 186 10.56 -17.68 25.22
CA ASP A 186 11.60 -17.12 26.09
C ASP A 186 11.47 -15.60 26.31
N LEU A 187 10.91 -14.88 25.34
CA LEU A 187 10.72 -13.44 25.37
C LEU A 187 9.39 -13.01 26.00
N MET A 188 8.47 -13.93 26.23
CA MET A 188 7.17 -13.61 26.86
C MET A 188 7.33 -12.98 28.26
N LYS A 189 8.36 -13.37 28.99
CA LYS A 189 8.69 -12.80 30.32
C LYS A 189 9.08 -11.32 30.31
N LEU A 190 9.42 -10.78 29.12
CA LEU A 190 9.75 -9.36 28.96
C LEU A 190 8.48 -8.49 28.78
N ILE A 191 7.34 -9.11 28.58
CA ILE A 191 6.09 -8.42 28.28
C ILE A 191 5.31 -8.28 29.57
N PRO A 192 4.96 -7.06 30.01
CA PRO A 192 4.20 -6.87 31.24
C PRO A 192 2.83 -7.55 31.15
N GLU A 193 2.34 -8.05 32.29
CA GLU A 193 0.95 -8.50 32.39
C GLU A 193 0.01 -7.35 32.04
N LEU A 194 -0.80 -7.56 31.01
CA LEU A 194 -1.73 -6.54 30.55
C LEU A 194 -2.98 -6.61 31.44
N PRO A 195 -3.41 -5.50 32.04
CA PRO A 195 -4.72 -5.47 32.68
C PRO A 195 -5.78 -5.78 31.61
N PHE A 196 -6.75 -6.57 31.99
CA PHE A 196 -7.87 -7.04 31.16
C PHE A 196 -8.64 -5.92 30.49
#